data_48e0ed64496303b62aa438b1df3bc1b2
#
_entry.id   48e0ed64496303b62aa438b1df3bc1b2
#
_cell.length_a   1.000
_cell.length_b   1.000
_cell.length_c   1.000
_cell.angle_alpha   90.00
_cell.angle_beta   90.00
_cell.angle_gamma   90.00
#
_symmetry.space_group_name_H-M   'P 1'
#
loop_
_entity.id
_entity.type
_entity.pdbx_description
1 polymer ?
#
loop_
_entity_poly.entity_id
_entity_poly.type
_entity_poly.pdbx_seq_one_letter_code
_entity_poly.pdbx_strand_id
1 'polypeptide(L)'
;MIYQGSCHCQAIQFEIEAPTNIEADYCNCSICSKSGFLHLILPLSKFKLLAGEQSLSTYTFNTGVAKHTFCKVCGIKPFYTPRSNPDGIDINVNCLDTSPESVTVTNFDGKNWEQHAHKVAHKSKES
;
A
#
# COMPACT_ATOMS: atom_id res chain seq x y z
N MET A 1 10.26 -12.33 -6.35
CA MET A 1 9.60 -13.22 -5.37
C MET A 1 8.10 -12.92 -5.34
N ILE A 2 7.28 -13.93 -5.20
CA ILE A 2 5.83 -13.79 -5.08
C ILE A 2 5.45 -13.81 -3.60
N TYR A 3 4.68 -12.80 -3.18
CA TYR A 3 4.18 -12.69 -1.81
C TYR A 3 2.67 -12.81 -1.82
N GLN A 4 2.14 -13.55 -0.84
CA GLN A 4 0.72 -13.60 -0.54
C GLN A 4 0.42 -12.63 0.59
N GLY A 5 -0.73 -11.95 0.53
CA GLY A 5 -1.18 -11.05 1.59
C GLY A 5 -2.68 -11.13 1.77
N SER A 6 -3.16 -10.60 2.91
CA SER A 6 -4.59 -10.62 3.24
C SER A 6 -4.91 -9.56 4.30
N CYS A 7 -6.21 -9.23 4.44
CA CYS A 7 -6.70 -8.51 5.61
C CYS A 7 -6.84 -9.49 6.79
N HIS A 8 -7.14 -8.98 7.96
CA HIS A 8 -7.19 -9.81 9.17
C HIS A 8 -8.22 -10.94 9.09
N CYS A 9 -9.44 -10.65 8.59
CA CYS A 9 -10.49 -11.66 8.47
C CYS A 9 -10.31 -12.55 7.22
N GLN A 10 -9.33 -12.25 6.37
CA GLN A 10 -8.99 -12.96 5.14
C GLN A 10 -10.07 -12.89 4.04
N ALA A 11 -11.08 -12.05 4.18
CA ALA A 11 -12.05 -11.82 3.10
C ALA A 11 -11.36 -11.23 1.86
N ILE A 12 -10.33 -10.40 2.06
CA ILE A 12 -9.52 -9.82 0.99
C ILE A 12 -8.19 -10.56 0.95
N GLN A 13 -7.87 -11.12 -0.23
CA GLN A 13 -6.60 -11.82 -0.47
C GLN A 13 -5.96 -11.31 -1.74
N PHE A 14 -4.66 -11.10 -1.72
CA PHE A 14 -3.92 -10.58 -2.86
C PHE A 14 -2.54 -11.24 -2.99
N GLU A 15 -1.93 -11.00 -4.14
CA GLU A 15 -0.60 -11.48 -4.48
C GLU A 15 0.20 -10.33 -5.10
N ILE A 16 1.47 -10.24 -4.74
CA ILE A 16 2.37 -9.25 -5.34
C ILE A 16 3.67 -9.90 -5.79
N GLU A 17 4.34 -9.26 -6.74
CA GLU A 17 5.71 -9.58 -7.12
C GLU A 17 6.61 -8.43 -6.67
N ALA A 18 7.61 -8.74 -5.85
CA ALA A 18 8.55 -7.77 -5.29
C ALA A 18 9.88 -8.44 -4.97
N PRO A 19 10.96 -7.66 -4.76
CA PRO A 19 12.25 -8.23 -4.38
C PRO A 19 12.19 -8.99 -3.05
N THR A 20 13.15 -9.87 -2.81
CA THR A 20 13.28 -10.61 -1.54
C THR A 20 13.59 -9.69 -0.37
N ASN A 21 14.29 -8.58 -0.64
CA ASN A 21 14.58 -7.53 0.34
C ASN A 21 13.67 -6.35 0.02
N ILE A 22 12.70 -6.08 0.88
CA ILE A 22 11.72 -5.03 0.67
C ILE A 22 12.21 -3.71 1.24
N GLU A 23 12.11 -2.65 0.45
CA GLU A 23 12.30 -1.27 0.89
C GLU A 23 10.94 -0.63 1.07
N ALA A 24 10.58 -0.33 2.32
CA ALA A 24 9.27 0.21 2.68
C ALA A 24 9.40 1.63 3.21
N ASP A 25 8.33 2.40 3.07
CA ASP A 25 8.27 3.77 3.56
C ASP A 25 7.30 3.89 4.73
N TYR A 26 7.74 4.53 5.81
CA TYR A 26 6.86 4.96 6.89
C TYR A 26 6.48 6.42 6.66
N CYS A 27 5.18 6.69 6.48
CA CYS A 27 4.67 8.02 6.21
C CYS A 27 4.06 8.62 7.47
N ASN A 28 4.43 9.86 7.80
CA ASN A 28 3.94 10.56 8.99
C ASN A 28 2.68 11.40 8.75
N CYS A 29 2.02 11.29 7.59
CA CYS A 29 0.79 12.03 7.34
C CYS A 29 -0.33 11.52 8.27
N SER A 30 -1.42 12.31 8.37
CA SER A 30 -2.48 12.04 9.35
C SER A 30 -3.10 10.65 9.20
N ILE A 31 -3.43 10.23 7.98
CA ILE A 31 -4.10 8.95 7.75
C ILE A 31 -3.13 7.77 7.86
N CYS A 32 -1.91 7.91 7.32
CA CYS A 32 -0.93 6.82 7.36
C CYS A 32 -0.46 6.57 8.79
N SER A 33 -0.26 7.64 9.56
CA SER A 33 0.13 7.56 10.97
C SER A 33 -0.95 6.84 11.80
N LYS A 34 -2.23 7.21 11.60
CA LYS A 34 -3.33 6.60 12.33
C LYS A 34 -3.62 5.16 11.93
N SER A 35 -3.41 4.81 10.66
CA SER A 35 -3.67 3.45 10.17
C SER A 35 -2.53 2.47 10.44
N GLY A 36 -1.33 2.96 10.78
CA GLY A 36 -0.16 2.08 10.98
C GLY A 36 0.29 1.40 9.69
N PHE A 37 0.13 2.06 8.56
CA PHE A 37 0.41 1.49 7.24
C PHE A 37 1.90 1.59 6.92
N LEU A 38 2.52 0.48 6.57
CA LEU A 38 3.92 0.44 6.11
C LEU A 38 3.92 0.27 4.58
N HIS A 39 4.40 1.28 3.86
CA HIS A 39 4.18 1.46 2.44
C HIS A 39 5.17 0.71 1.55
N LEU A 40 4.64 -0.04 0.58
CA LEU A 40 5.39 -0.59 -0.54
C LEU A 40 4.63 -0.25 -1.82
N ILE A 41 5.11 0.77 -2.56
CA ILE A 41 4.48 1.22 -3.79
C ILE A 41 4.99 0.36 -4.95
N LEU A 42 4.06 -0.16 -5.75
CA LEU A 42 4.36 -1.03 -6.89
C LEU A 42 3.58 -0.56 -8.13
N PRO A 43 4.07 -0.89 -9.35
CA PRO A 43 3.24 -0.82 -10.55
C PRO A 43 2.05 -1.77 -10.43
N LEU A 44 0.91 -1.41 -11.03
CA LEU A 44 -0.28 -2.27 -11.01
C LEU A 44 -0.02 -3.66 -11.59
N SER A 45 0.90 -3.79 -12.54
CA SER A 45 1.26 -5.07 -13.15
C SER A 45 1.85 -6.08 -12.17
N LYS A 46 2.35 -5.60 -11.02
CA LYS A 46 2.95 -6.44 -9.97
C LYS A 46 1.95 -6.85 -8.89
N PHE A 47 0.68 -6.49 -9.06
CA PHE A 47 -0.38 -6.74 -8.08
C PHE A 47 -1.51 -7.55 -8.71
N LYS A 48 -2.06 -8.51 -7.94
CA LYS A 48 -3.23 -9.28 -8.33
C LYS A 48 -4.15 -9.47 -7.13
N LEU A 49 -5.39 -9.03 -7.27
CA LEU A 49 -6.44 -9.31 -6.28
C LEU A 49 -6.95 -10.73 -6.51
N LEU A 50 -6.82 -11.58 -5.49
CA LEU A 50 -7.22 -13.00 -5.60
C LEU A 50 -8.64 -13.23 -5.11
N ALA A 51 -9.10 -12.47 -4.10
CA ALA A 51 -10.44 -12.59 -3.52
C ALA A 51 -10.83 -11.33 -2.80
N GLY A 52 -12.14 -11.07 -2.66
CA GLY A 52 -12.67 -10.07 -1.77
C GLY A 52 -12.97 -8.72 -2.40
N GLU A 53 -13.09 -8.61 -3.71
CA GLU A 53 -13.44 -7.34 -4.36
C GLU A 53 -14.70 -6.72 -3.75
N GLN A 54 -15.72 -7.53 -3.48
CA GLN A 54 -16.98 -7.10 -2.87
C GLN A 54 -16.85 -6.70 -1.40
N SER A 55 -15.75 -7.06 -0.76
CA SER A 55 -15.47 -6.70 0.64
C SER A 55 -14.65 -5.43 0.78
N LEU A 56 -14.22 -4.83 -0.33
CA LEU A 56 -13.50 -3.56 -0.33
C LEU A 56 -14.45 -2.39 -0.17
N SER A 57 -14.08 -1.48 0.70
CA SER A 57 -14.72 -0.16 0.85
C SER A 57 -13.66 0.90 0.58
N THR A 58 -14.10 2.10 0.17
CA THR A 58 -13.17 3.17 -0.19
C THR A 58 -13.48 4.44 0.59
N TYR A 59 -12.45 5.01 1.21
CA TYR A 59 -12.51 6.30 1.88
C TYR A 59 -11.68 7.31 1.08
N THR A 60 -12.24 8.47 0.80
CA THR A 60 -11.54 9.57 0.14
C THR A 60 -11.70 10.85 0.94
N PHE A 61 -10.70 11.72 0.87
CA PHE A 61 -10.74 13.03 1.50
C PHE A 61 -9.84 14.00 0.71
N ASN A 62 -9.91 15.29 1.05
CA ASN A 62 -9.13 16.34 0.40
C ASN A 62 -9.37 16.34 -1.11
N THR A 63 -8.35 16.11 -1.94
CA THR A 63 -8.48 16.12 -3.40
C THR A 63 -9.23 14.91 -3.96
N GLY A 64 -9.39 13.83 -3.19
CA GLY A 64 -10.03 12.60 -3.64
C GLY A 64 -9.20 11.76 -4.61
N VAL A 65 -7.94 12.13 -4.89
CA VAL A 65 -7.06 11.38 -5.78
C VAL A 65 -6.67 10.05 -5.16
N ALA A 66 -6.29 10.06 -3.88
CA ALA A 66 -6.01 8.83 -3.16
C ALA A 66 -7.29 8.05 -2.90
N LYS A 67 -7.26 6.74 -3.18
CA LYS A 67 -8.39 5.83 -2.95
C LYS A 67 -8.00 4.89 -1.82
N HIS A 68 -8.39 5.25 -0.59
CA HIS A 68 -8.05 4.49 0.61
C HIS A 68 -9.00 3.31 0.76
N THR A 69 -8.61 2.17 0.17
CA THR A 69 -9.40 0.94 0.22
C THR A 69 -9.11 0.17 1.50
N PHE A 70 -10.15 -0.42 2.07
CA PHE A 70 -10.04 -1.21 3.30
C PHE A 70 -11.11 -2.28 3.33
N CYS A 71 -10.92 -3.30 4.17
CA CYS A 71 -11.91 -4.36 4.33
C CYS A 71 -13.10 -3.83 5.14
N LYS A 72 -14.30 -3.89 4.56
CA LYS A 72 -15.51 -3.46 5.25
C LYS A 72 -15.92 -4.38 6.42
N VAL A 73 -15.35 -5.59 6.48
CA VAL A 73 -15.66 -6.57 7.52
C VAL A 73 -14.75 -6.39 8.74
N CYS A 74 -13.42 -6.35 8.54
CA CYS A 74 -12.48 -6.25 9.67
C CYS A 74 -11.83 -4.86 9.81
N GLY A 75 -12.01 -3.97 8.83
CA GLY A 75 -11.48 -2.61 8.89
C GLY A 75 -10.00 -2.47 8.53
N ILE A 76 -9.31 -3.55 8.24
CA ILE A 76 -7.88 -3.51 7.91
C ILE A 76 -7.68 -2.98 6.49
N LYS A 77 -6.64 -2.15 6.31
CA LYS A 77 -6.27 -1.53 5.04
C LYS A 77 -5.09 -2.29 4.44
N PRO A 78 -5.33 -3.24 3.52
CA PRO A 78 -4.25 -4.08 2.98
C PRO A 78 -3.51 -3.43 1.82
N PHE A 79 -4.18 -2.56 1.07
CA PHE A 79 -3.59 -1.81 -0.05
C PHE A 79 -4.50 -0.63 -0.41
N TYR A 80 -3.95 0.33 -1.14
CA TYR A 80 -4.73 1.47 -1.62
C TYR A 80 -4.05 2.15 -2.81
N THR A 81 -4.75 3.10 -3.44
CA THR A 81 -4.18 3.93 -4.52
C THR A 81 -3.71 5.24 -3.91
N PRO A 82 -2.38 5.49 -3.85
CA PRO A 82 -1.85 6.69 -3.19
C PRO A 82 -1.94 7.93 -4.09
N ARG A 83 -2.01 9.10 -3.46
CA ARG A 83 -2.02 10.38 -4.16
C ARG A 83 -0.75 10.61 -4.98
N SER A 84 0.41 10.17 -4.46
CA SER A 84 1.70 10.33 -5.13
C SER A 84 1.86 9.45 -6.37
N ASN A 85 1.12 8.33 -6.42
CA ASN A 85 1.24 7.31 -7.47
C ASN A 85 -0.13 6.83 -7.92
N PRO A 86 -0.93 7.71 -8.59
CA PRO A 86 -2.30 7.32 -9.02
C PRO A 86 -2.29 6.22 -10.08
N ASP A 87 -1.15 5.96 -10.70
CA ASP A 87 -0.93 4.91 -11.69
C ASP A 87 -0.45 3.58 -11.08
N GLY A 88 -0.31 3.52 -9.77
CA GLY A 88 0.22 2.36 -9.07
C GLY A 88 -0.68 1.90 -7.95
N ILE A 89 -0.10 1.07 -7.08
CA ILE A 89 -0.76 0.57 -5.88
C ILE A 89 0.23 0.58 -4.72
N ASP A 90 -0.27 0.87 -3.54
CA ASP A 90 0.53 0.92 -2.30
C ASP A 90 0.09 -0.24 -1.41
N ILE A 91 1.03 -1.12 -1.10
CA ILE A 91 0.79 -2.34 -0.34
C ILE A 91 1.19 -2.10 1.11
N ASN A 92 0.33 -2.53 2.04
CA ASN A 92 0.69 -2.56 3.45
C ASN A 92 1.55 -3.79 3.73
N VAL A 93 2.85 -3.57 3.95
CA VAL A 93 3.80 -4.67 4.21
C VAL A 93 3.36 -5.49 5.43
N ASN A 94 2.69 -4.86 6.40
CA ASN A 94 2.17 -5.55 7.59
C ASN A 94 1.08 -6.58 7.26
N CYS A 95 0.47 -6.51 6.07
CA CYS A 95 -0.55 -7.45 5.62
C CYS A 95 0.02 -8.61 4.79
N LEU A 96 1.32 -8.67 4.58
CA LEU A 96 1.94 -9.80 3.88
C LEU A 96 1.95 -11.03 4.78
N ASP A 97 1.42 -12.15 4.27
CA ASP A 97 1.45 -13.44 4.96
C ASP A 97 2.76 -14.17 4.67
N THR A 98 3.35 -13.93 3.51
CA THR A 98 4.67 -14.43 3.14
C THR A 98 5.72 -13.46 3.70
N SER A 99 6.68 -13.97 4.47
CA SER A 99 7.74 -13.13 5.07
C SER A 99 8.83 -12.80 4.06
N PRO A 100 9.19 -11.51 3.89
CA PRO A 100 10.38 -11.16 3.12
C PRO A 100 11.66 -11.53 3.88
N GLU A 101 12.78 -11.64 3.17
CA GLU A 101 14.08 -11.88 3.81
C GLU A 101 14.49 -10.71 4.70
N SER A 102 14.23 -9.49 4.24
CA SER A 102 14.49 -8.29 5.03
C SER A 102 13.53 -7.16 4.63
N VAL A 103 13.32 -6.23 5.56
CA VAL A 103 12.56 -5.01 5.32
C VAL A 103 13.40 -3.83 5.81
N THR A 104 13.72 -2.91 4.91
CA THR A 104 14.38 -1.65 5.24
C THR A 104 13.34 -0.55 5.22
N VAL A 105 13.21 0.19 6.32
CA VAL A 105 12.19 1.24 6.46
C VAL A 105 12.85 2.61 6.32
N THR A 106 12.30 3.44 5.43
CA THR A 106 12.69 4.83 5.24
C THR A 106 11.54 5.73 5.66
N ASN A 107 11.84 6.79 6.40
CA ASN A 107 10.83 7.76 6.80
C ASN A 107 10.50 8.70 5.64
N PHE A 108 9.20 8.90 5.38
CA PHE A 108 8.69 9.82 4.38
C PHE A 108 7.89 10.92 5.07
N ASP A 109 8.25 12.18 4.82
CA ASP A 109 7.58 13.34 5.44
C ASP A 109 6.28 13.68 4.67
N GLY A 110 5.23 12.91 4.95
CA GLY A 110 3.92 13.10 4.33
C GLY A 110 3.15 14.30 4.86
N LYS A 111 3.56 14.87 5.99
CA LYS A 111 2.99 16.13 6.49
C LYS A 111 3.33 17.29 5.56
N ASN A 112 4.47 17.20 4.86
CA ASN A 112 4.89 18.16 3.85
C ASN A 112 4.85 17.51 2.46
N TRP A 113 3.72 16.86 2.16
CA TRP A 113 3.53 16.05 0.96
C TRP A 113 3.89 16.77 -0.34
N GLU A 114 3.47 18.04 -0.46
CA GLU A 114 3.71 18.84 -1.67
C GLU A 114 5.21 18.95 -2.00
N GLN A 115 6.07 18.91 -0.98
CA GLN A 115 7.52 19.02 -1.14
C GLN A 115 8.20 17.69 -1.44
N HIS A 116 7.58 16.55 -1.06
CA HIS A 116 8.27 15.26 -1.03
C HIS A 116 7.66 14.19 -1.93
N ALA A 117 6.45 14.38 -2.46
CA ALA A 117 5.76 13.36 -3.28
C ALA A 117 6.59 12.90 -4.47
N HIS A 118 7.38 13.78 -5.08
CA HIS A 118 8.21 13.45 -6.23
C HIS A 118 9.28 12.39 -5.91
N LYS A 119 9.68 12.25 -4.65
CA LYS A 119 10.69 11.27 -4.22
C LYS A 119 10.23 9.82 -4.37
N VAL A 120 8.93 9.60 -4.41
CA VAL A 120 8.36 8.25 -4.51
C VAL A 120 7.59 8.01 -5.81
N ALA A 121 7.44 9.04 -6.66
CA ALA A 121 6.65 8.96 -7.89
C ALA A 121 7.15 7.86 -8.84
N HIS A 122 8.47 7.59 -8.88
CA HIS A 122 9.05 6.57 -9.75
C HIS A 122 8.68 5.14 -9.34
N LYS A 123 8.25 4.91 -8.11
CA LYS A 123 8.02 3.57 -7.55
C LYS A 123 6.88 2.82 -8.21
N SER A 124 5.95 3.52 -8.85
CA SER A 124 4.85 2.91 -9.60
C SER A 124 5.12 2.78 -11.09
N LYS A 125 6.30 3.23 -11.55
CA LYS A 125 6.66 3.15 -12.97
C LYS A 125 7.29 1.79 -13.28
N GLU A 126 6.96 1.27 -14.46
CA GLU A 126 7.65 0.10 -15.01
C GLU A 126 9.08 0.49 -15.36
N SER A 127 10.03 -0.32 -14.97
CA SER A 127 11.44 -0.08 -15.32
C SER A 127 11.85 -0.87 -16.55
#